data_efc8d385fbc5c191099e8415bf1062e8
#
_entry.id   efc8d385fbc5c191099e8415bf1062e8
#
_cell.length_a   1.000
_cell.length_b   1.000
_cell.length_c   1.000
_cell.angle_alpha   90.00
_cell.angle_beta   90.00
_cell.angle_gamma   90.00
#
_symmetry.space_group_name_H-M   'P 1'
#
loop_
_entity.id
_entity.type
_entity.pdbx_description
1 polymer ?
#
loop_
_entity_poly.entity_id
_entity_poly.type
_entity_poly.pdbx_seq_one_letter_code
_entity_poly.pdbx_strand_id
1 'polypeptide(L)'
;EAIAHLEGDPRYQLHGTDALRDWMQERADEVIMAMADTHFDIPEPVRTIECLIAPTQTGGIYYTGPSDDFSRPGRMWWSVPKGVTEFGTWRELTTVYHEGVPGHHLQVGQTVYRRELLNKWRRMMCWTSGHGEGWALYAERLMAELGFMDDPGNYLGLLDGQSLRAARVVLDIGVHCGFEAPAEVGGGSWTYDKAWTFLRTHSNEGE
;
A
#
# COMPACT_ATOMS: atom_id res chain seq x y z
N GLU A 1 -7.61 -19.84 -10.91
CA GLU A 1 -8.93 -20.24 -10.37
C GLU A 1 -9.31 -19.39 -9.14
N ALA A 2 -8.45 -19.29 -8.08
CA ALA A 2 -8.78 -18.54 -6.87
C ALA A 2 -9.06 -17.05 -7.15
N ILE A 3 -8.21 -16.37 -7.92
CA ILE A 3 -8.36 -14.98 -8.30
C ILE A 3 -9.67 -14.75 -9.06
N ALA A 4 -9.96 -15.55 -10.09
CA ALA A 4 -11.21 -15.42 -10.83
C ALA A 4 -12.45 -15.67 -9.95
N HIS A 5 -12.32 -16.45 -8.88
CA HIS A 5 -13.37 -16.63 -7.89
C HIS A 5 -13.55 -15.35 -7.06
N LEU A 6 -12.46 -14.76 -6.57
CA LEU A 6 -12.50 -13.52 -5.77
C LEU A 6 -13.00 -12.33 -6.59
N GLU A 7 -12.58 -12.24 -7.85
CA GLU A 7 -13.05 -11.20 -8.78
C GLU A 7 -14.57 -11.31 -9.09
N GLY A 8 -15.13 -12.50 -9.00
CA GLY A 8 -16.57 -12.73 -9.17
C GLY A 8 -17.40 -12.70 -7.87
N ASP A 9 -16.76 -12.59 -6.70
CA ASP A 9 -17.46 -12.64 -5.40
C ASP A 9 -17.96 -11.24 -4.99
N PRO A 10 -19.28 -11.03 -4.89
CA PRO A 10 -19.84 -9.72 -4.53
C PRO A 10 -19.36 -9.16 -3.18
N ARG A 11 -18.88 -10.01 -2.27
CA ARG A 11 -18.36 -9.57 -0.97
C ARG A 11 -17.15 -8.66 -1.09
N TYR A 12 -16.39 -8.79 -2.18
CA TYR A 12 -15.18 -8.02 -2.42
C TYR A 12 -15.36 -6.95 -3.48
N GLN A 13 -16.56 -6.73 -3.99
CA GLN A 13 -16.80 -5.78 -5.07
C GLN A 13 -17.34 -4.45 -4.56
N LEU A 14 -16.73 -3.35 -5.02
CA LEU A 14 -17.22 -2.00 -4.85
C LEU A 14 -17.49 -1.37 -6.21
N HIS A 15 -18.53 -0.55 -6.28
CA HIS A 15 -18.93 0.15 -7.49
C HIS A 15 -18.89 1.65 -7.27
N GLY A 16 -18.07 2.34 -8.06
CA GLY A 16 -17.90 3.78 -8.03
C GLY A 16 -16.86 4.27 -7.00
N THR A 17 -16.30 5.42 -7.29
CA THR A 17 -15.22 6.02 -6.50
C THR A 17 -15.67 6.50 -5.12
N ASP A 18 -16.94 6.87 -4.95
CA ASP A 18 -17.47 7.23 -3.64
C ASP A 18 -17.52 6.01 -2.71
N ALA A 19 -17.98 4.85 -3.22
CA ALA A 19 -17.98 3.61 -2.45
C ALA A 19 -16.55 3.18 -2.07
N LEU A 20 -15.60 3.33 -2.99
CA LEU A 20 -14.18 3.06 -2.71
C LEU A 20 -13.63 3.96 -1.61
N ARG A 21 -13.86 5.28 -1.71
CA ARG A 21 -13.43 6.26 -0.70
C ARG A 21 -14.01 5.94 0.68
N ASP A 22 -15.31 5.68 0.75
CA ASP A 22 -16.02 5.42 2.00
C ASP A 22 -15.53 4.11 2.63
N TRP A 23 -15.30 3.08 1.83
CA TRP A 23 -14.70 1.82 2.28
C TRP A 23 -13.28 2.01 2.83
N MET A 24 -12.41 2.76 2.12
CA MET A 24 -11.06 3.06 2.62
C MET A 24 -11.11 3.78 3.96
N GLN A 25 -11.98 4.78 4.09
CA GLN A 25 -12.12 5.55 5.33
C GLN A 25 -12.59 4.65 6.48
N GLU A 26 -13.61 3.83 6.25
CA GLU A 26 -14.12 2.89 7.23
C GLU A 26 -13.02 1.92 7.71
N ARG A 27 -12.26 1.33 6.80
CA ARG A 27 -11.16 0.41 7.15
C ARG A 27 -10.03 1.11 7.90
N ALA A 28 -9.66 2.32 7.47
CA ALA A 28 -8.64 3.11 8.16
C ALA A 28 -9.07 3.49 9.59
N ASP A 29 -10.30 3.94 9.78
CA ASP A 29 -10.82 4.32 11.09
C ASP A 29 -10.93 3.10 12.04
N GLU A 30 -11.43 1.98 11.54
CA GLU A 30 -11.52 0.73 12.32
C GLU A 30 -10.14 0.26 12.82
N VAL A 31 -9.14 0.27 11.93
CA VAL A 31 -7.82 -0.19 12.32
C VAL A 31 -7.13 0.77 13.30
N ILE A 32 -7.31 2.08 13.14
CA ILE A 32 -6.80 3.06 14.10
C ILE A 32 -7.37 2.79 15.50
N MET A 33 -8.68 2.57 15.59
CA MET A 33 -9.34 2.25 16.88
C MET A 33 -8.86 0.92 17.46
N ALA A 34 -8.66 -0.09 16.64
CA ALA A 34 -8.20 -1.40 17.10
C ALA A 34 -6.74 -1.41 17.55
N MET A 35 -5.90 -0.59 16.92
CA MET A 35 -4.46 -0.55 17.19
C MET A 35 -4.07 0.43 18.29
N ALA A 36 -4.82 1.54 18.43
CA ALA A 36 -4.53 2.55 19.43
C ALA A 36 -4.66 1.97 20.85
N ASP A 37 -3.68 2.28 21.69
CA ASP A 37 -3.62 1.88 23.10
C ASP A 37 -3.55 0.35 23.35
N THR A 38 -3.57 -0.45 22.26
CA THR A 38 -3.46 -1.92 22.31
C THR A 38 -2.12 -2.40 21.79
N HIS A 39 -1.75 -1.98 20.59
CA HIS A 39 -0.51 -2.37 19.92
C HIS A 39 0.46 -1.20 19.79
N PHE A 40 -0.06 0.03 19.65
CA PHE A 40 0.72 1.25 19.50
C PHE A 40 0.20 2.38 20.38
N ASP A 41 1.11 3.19 20.89
CA ASP A 41 0.79 4.51 21.47
C ASP A 41 0.57 5.51 20.31
N ILE A 42 -0.68 5.65 19.88
CA ILE A 42 -1.07 6.54 18.79
C ILE A 42 -1.59 7.86 19.39
N PRO A 43 -0.82 8.96 19.30
CA PRO A 43 -1.26 10.25 19.82
C PRO A 43 -2.47 10.78 19.07
N GLU A 44 -3.32 11.53 19.78
CA GLU A 44 -4.62 12.01 19.28
C GLU A 44 -4.58 12.66 17.88
N PRO A 45 -3.61 13.54 17.55
CA PRO A 45 -3.53 14.11 16.21
C PRO A 45 -3.22 13.10 15.10
N VAL A 46 -2.67 11.93 15.45
CA VAL A 46 -2.34 10.85 14.50
C VAL A 46 -3.50 9.85 14.36
N ARG A 47 -4.53 9.96 15.20
CA ARG A 47 -5.75 9.12 15.11
C ARG A 47 -6.69 9.54 13.97
N THR A 48 -6.34 10.59 13.21
CA THR A 48 -7.15 11.09 12.10
C THR A 48 -6.38 10.98 10.79
N ILE A 49 -6.98 10.29 9.83
CA ILE A 49 -6.54 10.21 8.43
C ILE A 49 -7.71 10.56 7.51
N GLU A 50 -7.44 11.25 6.41
CA GLU A 50 -8.43 11.47 5.34
C GLU A 50 -8.13 10.54 4.17
N CYS A 51 -9.13 9.77 3.74
CA CYS A 51 -9.06 8.93 2.54
C CYS A 51 -9.75 9.63 1.37
N LEU A 52 -9.03 9.83 0.27
CA LEU A 52 -9.45 10.68 -0.83
C LEU A 52 -9.20 10.03 -2.18
N ILE A 53 -10.05 10.36 -3.15
CA ILE A 53 -9.77 10.05 -4.56
C ILE A 53 -8.87 11.16 -5.11
N ALA A 54 -7.74 10.76 -5.68
CA ALA A 54 -6.78 11.71 -6.23
C ALA A 54 -7.33 12.40 -7.49
N PRO A 55 -6.99 13.66 -7.72
CA PRO A 55 -7.40 14.37 -8.94
C PRO A 55 -6.69 13.86 -10.20
N THR A 56 -5.58 13.15 -10.04
CA THR A 56 -4.85 12.48 -11.12
C THR A 56 -5.52 11.15 -11.47
N GLN A 57 -5.36 10.70 -12.73
CA GLN A 57 -5.93 9.44 -13.22
C GLN A 57 -4.84 8.50 -13.76
N THR A 58 -3.66 8.55 -13.15
CA THR A 58 -2.49 7.81 -13.61
C THR A 58 -2.34 6.43 -12.96
N GLY A 59 -3.25 6.08 -12.06
CA GLY A 59 -3.12 4.89 -11.21
C GLY A 59 -2.10 5.12 -10.09
N GLY A 60 -2.19 4.29 -9.07
CA GLY A 60 -1.31 4.33 -7.90
C GLY A 60 -1.99 4.95 -6.69
N ILE A 61 -1.55 4.46 -5.55
CA ILE A 61 -2.00 4.87 -4.23
C ILE A 61 -0.79 5.49 -3.56
N TYR A 62 -1.01 6.57 -2.80
CA TYR A 62 0.08 7.24 -2.11
C TYR A 62 -0.41 7.95 -0.86
N TYR A 63 0.51 8.16 0.05
CA TYR A 63 0.28 8.88 1.28
C TYR A 63 0.93 10.27 1.27
N THR A 64 0.25 11.25 1.86
CA THR A 64 0.84 12.56 2.18
C THR A 64 0.74 12.83 3.68
N GLY A 65 1.86 13.14 4.30
CA GLY A 65 1.95 13.38 5.74
C GLY A 65 1.13 14.58 6.22
N PRO A 66 0.84 14.68 7.52
CA PRO A 66 0.15 15.82 8.10
C PRO A 66 0.99 17.10 8.01
N SER A 67 0.34 18.25 8.18
CA SER A 67 1.06 19.53 8.40
C SER A 67 1.82 19.51 9.73
N ASP A 68 2.83 20.37 9.87
CA ASP A 68 3.68 20.43 11.07
C ASP A 68 2.89 20.67 12.36
N ASP A 69 1.77 21.37 12.27
CA ASP A 69 0.86 21.72 13.37
C ASP A 69 -0.39 20.82 13.46
N PHE A 70 -0.50 19.81 12.59
CA PHE A 70 -1.68 18.95 12.44
C PHE A 70 -2.98 19.69 12.07
N SER A 71 -2.93 20.95 11.62
CA SER A 71 -4.12 21.63 11.09
C SER A 71 -4.68 20.95 9.83
N ARG A 72 -3.85 20.21 9.12
CA ARG A 72 -4.23 19.26 8.07
C ARG A 72 -3.76 17.87 8.48
N PRO A 73 -4.65 16.87 8.54
CA PRO A 73 -4.27 15.50 8.85
C PRO A 73 -3.47 14.84 7.73
N GLY A 74 -2.93 13.65 8.01
CA GLY A 74 -2.39 12.79 6.97
C GLY A 74 -3.47 12.35 5.99
N ARG A 75 -3.09 12.07 4.74
CA ARG A 75 -4.02 11.74 3.67
C ARG A 75 -3.56 10.55 2.86
N MET A 76 -4.45 9.59 2.68
CA MET A 76 -4.32 8.50 1.72
C MET A 76 -5.04 8.89 0.43
N TRP A 77 -4.36 8.78 -0.69
CA TRP A 77 -4.85 9.16 -2.00
C TRP A 77 -4.92 7.97 -2.92
N TRP A 78 -6.06 7.80 -3.55
CA TRP A 78 -6.27 6.76 -4.53
C TRP A 78 -6.47 7.35 -5.91
N SER A 79 -5.49 7.17 -6.80
CA SER A 79 -5.56 7.63 -8.18
C SER A 79 -6.25 6.56 -9.02
N VAL A 80 -7.49 6.81 -9.41
CA VAL A 80 -8.29 5.87 -10.20
C VAL A 80 -8.10 6.16 -11.68
N PRO A 81 -7.68 5.19 -12.51
CA PRO A 81 -7.60 5.36 -13.95
C PRO A 81 -8.96 5.70 -14.58
N LYS A 82 -8.92 6.46 -15.66
CA LYS A 82 -10.15 6.87 -16.37
C LYS A 82 -10.96 5.66 -16.83
N GLY A 83 -12.23 5.63 -16.45
CA GLY A 83 -13.16 4.57 -16.83
C GLY A 83 -13.20 3.36 -15.90
N VAL A 84 -12.32 3.29 -14.89
CA VAL A 84 -12.39 2.26 -13.85
C VAL A 84 -13.48 2.65 -12.85
N THR A 85 -14.45 1.78 -12.66
CA THR A 85 -15.61 1.98 -11.78
C THR A 85 -15.88 0.78 -10.86
N GLU A 86 -15.10 -0.29 -10.99
CA GLU A 86 -15.23 -1.51 -10.19
C GLU A 86 -13.91 -1.78 -9.49
N PHE A 87 -13.97 -2.15 -8.22
CA PHE A 87 -12.80 -2.31 -7.37
C PHE A 87 -12.92 -3.60 -6.52
N GLY A 88 -11.84 -4.39 -6.49
CA GLY A 88 -11.77 -5.62 -5.73
C GLY A 88 -11.12 -5.41 -4.35
N THR A 89 -11.92 -5.30 -3.29
CA THR A 89 -11.41 -5.00 -1.94
C THR A 89 -10.44 -6.04 -1.39
N TRP A 90 -10.55 -7.30 -1.83
CA TRP A 90 -9.66 -8.38 -1.41
C TRP A 90 -8.19 -8.08 -1.71
N ARG A 91 -7.93 -7.41 -2.82
CA ARG A 91 -6.59 -7.01 -3.27
C ARG A 91 -6.08 -5.77 -2.52
N GLU A 92 -7.01 -4.87 -2.18
CA GLU A 92 -6.70 -3.51 -1.78
C GLU A 92 -6.55 -3.32 -0.27
N LEU A 93 -7.07 -4.23 0.56
CA LEU A 93 -7.01 -4.09 2.01
C LEU A 93 -5.59 -3.96 2.53
N THR A 94 -4.65 -4.73 1.98
CA THR A 94 -3.23 -4.64 2.35
C THR A 94 -2.66 -3.26 2.10
N THR A 95 -3.09 -2.58 1.02
CA THR A 95 -2.66 -1.22 0.68
C THR A 95 -3.23 -0.19 1.67
N VAL A 96 -4.46 -0.38 2.15
CA VAL A 96 -5.01 0.49 3.22
C VAL A 96 -4.12 0.43 4.48
N TYR A 97 -3.58 -0.73 4.82
CA TYR A 97 -2.66 -0.86 5.96
C TYR A 97 -1.26 -0.31 5.66
N HIS A 98 -0.79 -0.44 4.42
CA HIS A 98 0.46 0.13 3.95
C HIS A 98 0.48 1.66 4.05
N GLU A 99 -0.53 2.32 3.49
CA GLU A 99 -0.64 3.78 3.48
C GLU A 99 -1.16 4.35 4.81
N GLY A 100 -2.03 3.60 5.48
CA GLY A 100 -2.68 3.98 6.73
C GLY A 100 -1.90 3.57 7.98
N VAL A 101 -2.62 2.90 8.89
CA VAL A 101 -2.08 2.34 10.15
C VAL A 101 -2.01 0.83 10.02
N PRO A 102 -0.90 0.20 10.41
CA PRO A 102 0.29 0.79 11.05
C PRO A 102 1.38 1.29 10.09
N GLY A 103 1.09 1.44 8.79
CA GLY A 103 2.05 1.81 7.75
C GLY A 103 2.48 3.29 7.76
N HIS A 104 2.45 3.92 6.59
CA HIS A 104 2.98 5.27 6.41
C HIS A 104 2.34 6.32 7.30
N HIS A 105 1.02 6.26 7.52
CA HIS A 105 0.34 7.25 8.37
C HIS A 105 0.83 7.21 9.81
N LEU A 106 0.97 6.03 10.39
CA LEU A 106 1.51 5.91 11.74
C LEU A 106 2.96 6.39 11.81
N GLN A 107 3.83 5.92 10.91
CA GLN A 107 5.25 6.25 10.90
C GLN A 107 5.49 7.75 10.73
N VAL A 108 4.90 8.35 9.70
CA VAL A 108 5.09 9.77 9.37
C VAL A 108 4.39 10.65 10.40
N GLY A 109 3.18 10.29 10.81
CA GLY A 109 2.44 11.01 11.85
C GLY A 109 3.18 11.05 13.18
N GLN A 110 3.72 9.90 13.63
CA GLN A 110 4.59 9.85 14.82
C GLN A 110 5.84 10.73 14.66
N THR A 111 6.47 10.69 13.50
CA THR A 111 7.65 11.50 13.22
C THR A 111 7.34 12.99 13.32
N VAL A 112 6.23 13.45 12.74
CA VAL A 112 5.79 14.85 12.84
C VAL A 112 5.43 15.22 14.28
N TYR A 113 4.77 14.32 15.01
CA TYR A 113 4.37 14.55 16.41
C TYR A 113 5.56 14.72 17.37
N ARG A 114 6.66 13.99 17.15
CA ARG A 114 7.85 13.98 18.04
C ARG A 114 8.74 15.23 17.89
N ARG A 115 8.14 16.43 17.89
CA ARG A 115 8.85 17.71 17.72
C ARG A 115 9.88 18.02 18.81
N GLU A 116 9.71 17.45 19.99
CA GLU A 116 10.68 17.62 21.09
C GLU A 116 11.95 16.79 20.87
N LEU A 117 11.88 15.72 20.09
CA LEU A 117 13.00 14.80 19.85
C LEU A 117 13.68 15.03 18.51
N LEU A 118 12.93 15.55 17.51
CA LEU A 118 13.37 15.64 16.13
C LEU A 118 13.33 17.08 15.64
N ASN A 119 14.40 17.52 14.98
CA ASN A 119 14.41 18.81 14.32
C ASN A 119 13.44 18.85 13.12
N LYS A 120 13.10 20.07 12.66
CA LYS A 120 12.12 20.25 11.59
C LYS A 120 12.46 19.52 10.28
N TRP A 121 13.74 19.47 9.91
CA TRP A 121 14.17 18.75 8.72
C TRP A 121 13.87 17.25 8.80
N ARG A 122 14.21 16.62 9.95
CA ARG A 122 13.93 15.19 10.16
C ARG A 122 12.44 14.88 10.18
N ARG A 123 11.62 15.80 10.70
CA ARG A 123 10.17 15.61 10.80
C ARG A 123 9.44 15.79 9.47
N MET A 124 9.89 16.74 8.63
CA MET A 124 9.10 17.20 7.49
C MET A 124 9.71 16.89 6.13
N MET A 125 11.03 16.65 6.05
CA MET A 125 11.75 16.56 4.79
C MET A 125 12.59 15.30 4.64
N CYS A 126 13.01 14.69 5.75
CA CYS A 126 13.87 13.52 5.70
C CYS A 126 13.08 12.28 5.31
N TRP A 127 13.38 11.74 4.15
CA TRP A 127 12.82 10.49 3.68
C TRP A 127 13.95 9.55 3.23
N THR A 128 13.91 8.32 3.71
CA THR A 128 14.79 7.24 3.26
C THR A 128 13.90 6.08 2.83
N SER A 129 13.88 5.77 1.53
CA SER A 129 12.95 4.79 0.95
C SER A 129 13.03 3.43 1.64
N GLY A 130 14.24 2.90 1.87
CA GLY A 130 14.42 1.63 2.58
C GLY A 130 13.83 1.61 3.98
N HIS A 131 13.79 2.74 4.69
CA HIS A 131 13.14 2.86 6.00
C HIS A 131 11.62 3.05 5.88
N GLY A 132 11.17 3.96 5.02
CA GLY A 132 9.74 4.26 4.85
C GLY A 132 8.98 3.08 4.25
N GLU A 133 9.42 2.61 3.08
CA GLU A 133 8.78 1.49 2.39
C GLU A 133 8.98 0.16 3.13
N GLY A 134 10.17 -0.05 3.72
CA GLY A 134 10.45 -1.24 4.51
C GLY A 134 9.56 -1.34 5.75
N TRP A 135 9.27 -0.22 6.42
CA TRP A 135 8.30 -0.17 7.51
C TRP A 135 6.89 -0.51 7.02
N ALA A 136 6.43 0.10 5.92
CA ALA A 136 5.09 -0.14 5.40
C ALA A 136 4.89 -1.59 4.92
N LEU A 137 5.90 -2.21 4.31
CA LEU A 137 5.89 -3.63 3.98
C LEU A 137 5.84 -4.53 5.23
N TYR A 138 6.59 -4.17 6.28
CA TYR A 138 6.49 -4.86 7.55
C TYR A 138 5.11 -4.68 8.18
N ALA A 139 4.54 -3.49 8.09
CA ALA A 139 3.20 -3.20 8.60
C ALA A 139 2.13 -4.10 7.98
N GLU A 140 2.15 -4.33 6.67
CA GLU A 140 1.26 -5.28 6.01
C GLU A 140 1.40 -6.69 6.59
N ARG A 141 2.62 -7.13 6.80
CA ARG A 141 2.90 -8.45 7.39
C ARG A 141 2.43 -8.54 8.83
N LEU A 142 2.68 -7.49 9.61
CA LEU A 142 2.24 -7.39 11.01
C LEU A 142 0.72 -7.50 11.12
N MET A 143 -0.04 -6.88 10.20
CA MET A 143 -1.50 -6.98 10.19
C MET A 143 -1.98 -8.43 9.99
N ALA A 144 -1.29 -9.20 9.16
CA ALA A 144 -1.57 -10.62 9.01
C ALA A 144 -1.25 -11.40 10.31
N GLU A 145 -0.12 -11.11 10.96
CA GLU A 145 0.28 -11.76 12.22
C GLU A 145 -0.65 -11.42 13.40
N LEU A 146 -1.29 -10.24 13.36
CA LEU A 146 -2.27 -9.81 14.36
C LEU A 146 -3.72 -10.26 14.07
N GLY A 147 -3.96 -11.01 12.97
CA GLY A 147 -5.27 -11.55 12.61
C GLY A 147 -6.19 -10.60 11.82
N PHE A 148 -5.69 -9.46 11.35
CA PHE A 148 -6.49 -8.53 10.53
C PHE A 148 -6.62 -8.95 9.06
N MET A 149 -5.93 -10.04 8.67
CA MET A 149 -5.94 -10.61 7.32
C MET A 149 -6.37 -12.08 7.34
N ASP A 150 -7.23 -12.47 8.28
CA ASP A 150 -7.69 -13.86 8.42
C ASP A 150 -8.64 -14.30 7.30
N ASP A 151 -9.26 -13.36 6.59
CA ASP A 151 -10.02 -13.67 5.39
C ASP A 151 -9.08 -14.14 4.27
N PRO A 152 -9.29 -15.33 3.68
CA PRO A 152 -8.38 -15.89 2.68
C PRO A 152 -8.20 -15.03 1.42
N GLY A 153 -9.23 -14.28 1.02
CA GLY A 153 -9.15 -13.37 -0.11
C GLY A 153 -8.20 -12.20 0.18
N ASN A 154 -8.39 -11.55 1.33
CA ASN A 154 -7.51 -10.45 1.77
C ASN A 154 -6.06 -10.92 1.96
N TYR A 155 -5.87 -12.13 2.51
CA TYR A 155 -4.53 -12.70 2.66
C TYR A 155 -3.88 -13.01 1.30
N LEU A 156 -4.66 -13.46 0.31
CA LEU A 156 -4.16 -13.65 -1.05
C LEU A 156 -3.74 -12.31 -1.67
N GLY A 157 -4.49 -11.23 -1.44
CA GLY A 157 -4.12 -9.87 -1.86
C GLY A 157 -2.79 -9.41 -1.27
N LEU A 158 -2.57 -9.64 0.03
CA LEU A 158 -1.27 -9.40 0.66
C LEU A 158 -0.13 -10.15 -0.03
N LEU A 159 -0.32 -11.45 -0.32
CA LEU A 159 0.70 -12.28 -0.96
C LEU A 159 0.97 -11.83 -2.41
N ASP A 160 -0.06 -11.45 -3.16
CA ASP A 160 0.07 -10.95 -4.53
C ASP A 160 0.84 -9.62 -4.56
N GLY A 161 0.50 -8.68 -3.67
CA GLY A 161 1.24 -7.44 -3.51
C GLY A 161 2.71 -7.64 -3.11
N GLN A 162 3.02 -8.59 -2.23
CA GLN A 162 4.40 -8.96 -1.90
C GLN A 162 5.15 -9.55 -3.09
N SER A 163 4.49 -10.41 -3.87
CA SER A 163 5.05 -11.02 -5.06
C SER A 163 5.35 -9.97 -6.14
N LEU A 164 4.44 -9.04 -6.38
CA LEU A 164 4.65 -7.90 -7.29
C LEU A 164 5.90 -7.10 -6.90
N ARG A 165 6.02 -6.72 -5.63
CA ARG A 165 7.16 -5.94 -5.14
C ARG A 165 8.48 -6.69 -5.27
N ALA A 166 8.49 -7.99 -4.96
CA ALA A 166 9.65 -8.85 -5.15
C ALA A 166 10.05 -8.96 -6.64
N ALA A 167 9.08 -9.13 -7.53
CA ALA A 167 9.30 -9.16 -8.97
C ALA A 167 9.89 -7.84 -9.48
N ARG A 168 9.39 -6.69 -8.99
CA ARG A 168 9.94 -5.36 -9.32
C ARG A 168 11.40 -5.21 -8.90
N VAL A 169 11.80 -5.74 -7.74
CA VAL A 169 13.21 -5.73 -7.31
C VAL A 169 14.09 -6.51 -8.29
N VAL A 170 13.66 -7.69 -8.72
CA VAL A 170 14.40 -8.50 -9.71
C VAL A 170 14.53 -7.76 -11.04
N LEU A 171 13.44 -7.17 -11.51
CA LEU A 171 13.40 -6.43 -12.78
C LEU A 171 14.27 -5.18 -12.73
N ASP A 172 14.12 -4.35 -11.71
CA ASP A 172 14.84 -3.08 -11.59
C ASP A 172 16.35 -3.30 -11.52
N ILE A 173 16.79 -4.16 -10.61
CA ILE A 173 18.21 -4.48 -10.45
C ILE A 173 18.74 -5.22 -11.69
N GLY A 174 18.00 -6.22 -12.20
CA GLY A 174 18.40 -7.01 -13.35
C GLY A 174 18.63 -6.15 -14.59
N VAL A 175 17.70 -5.27 -14.90
CA VAL A 175 17.76 -4.38 -16.08
C VAL A 175 18.86 -3.33 -15.90
N HIS A 176 18.88 -2.60 -14.78
CA HIS A 176 19.78 -1.46 -14.60
C HIS A 176 21.22 -1.87 -14.29
N CYS A 177 21.44 -3.03 -13.67
CA CYS A 177 22.78 -3.55 -13.43
C CYS A 177 23.30 -4.46 -14.56
N GLY A 178 22.49 -4.73 -15.59
CA GLY A 178 22.86 -5.58 -16.71
C GLY A 178 23.05 -7.05 -16.34
N PHE A 179 22.31 -7.55 -15.33
CA PHE A 179 22.35 -8.96 -14.99
C PHE A 179 21.58 -9.80 -16.01
N GLU A 180 21.88 -11.09 -16.09
CA GLU A 180 21.15 -11.98 -16.96
C GLU A 180 19.70 -12.18 -16.46
N ALA A 181 18.78 -12.24 -17.42
CA ALA A 181 17.39 -12.58 -17.13
C ALA A 181 17.31 -14.06 -16.69
N PRO A 182 16.33 -14.42 -15.81
CA PRO A 182 16.12 -15.79 -15.40
C PRO A 182 15.83 -16.73 -16.57
N ALA A 183 16.17 -18.01 -16.40
CA ALA A 183 15.98 -19.03 -17.43
C ALA A 183 14.50 -19.21 -17.83
N GLU A 184 13.57 -18.97 -16.91
CA GLU A 184 12.11 -19.03 -17.13
C GLU A 184 11.60 -18.07 -18.19
N VAL A 185 12.31 -16.94 -18.39
CA VAL A 185 12.02 -15.97 -19.47
C VAL A 185 13.06 -16.02 -20.59
N GLY A 186 13.86 -17.09 -20.67
CA GLY A 186 14.79 -17.36 -21.75
C GLY A 186 16.24 -16.87 -21.55
N GLY A 187 16.63 -16.52 -20.34
CA GLY A 187 18.03 -16.16 -19.99
C GLY A 187 18.60 -14.98 -20.77
N GLY A 188 19.89 -14.72 -20.66
CA GLY A 188 20.59 -13.66 -21.39
C GLY A 188 20.12 -12.25 -21.03
N SER A 189 20.31 -11.28 -21.93
CA SER A 189 19.93 -9.88 -21.66
C SER A 189 18.41 -9.70 -21.52
N TRP A 190 18.02 -8.81 -20.62
CA TRP A 190 16.66 -8.36 -20.47
C TRP A 190 16.16 -7.64 -21.73
N THR A 191 14.94 -7.90 -22.11
CA THR A 191 14.13 -7.14 -23.07
C THR A 191 12.82 -6.76 -22.43
N TYR A 192 12.08 -5.81 -23.01
CA TYR A 192 10.75 -5.46 -22.53
C TYR A 192 9.83 -6.67 -22.41
N ASP A 193 9.79 -7.51 -23.45
CA ASP A 193 8.91 -8.68 -23.46
C ASP A 193 9.26 -9.70 -22.37
N LYS A 194 10.55 -9.92 -22.09
CA LYS A 194 11.00 -10.76 -20.99
C LYS A 194 10.61 -10.19 -19.65
N ALA A 195 10.83 -8.90 -19.45
CA ALA A 195 10.47 -8.19 -18.23
C ALA A 195 8.97 -8.24 -17.97
N TRP A 196 8.17 -7.97 -19.00
CA TRP A 196 6.71 -8.03 -18.93
C TRP A 196 6.20 -9.45 -18.65
N THR A 197 6.77 -10.45 -19.32
CA THR A 197 6.44 -11.88 -19.09
C THR A 197 6.76 -12.27 -17.65
N PHE A 198 7.94 -11.88 -17.16
CA PHE A 198 8.35 -12.17 -15.77
C PHE A 198 7.36 -11.55 -14.78
N LEU A 199 7.03 -10.28 -14.93
CA LEU A 199 6.10 -9.58 -14.05
C LEU A 199 4.74 -10.28 -14.00
N ARG A 200 4.15 -10.57 -15.16
CA ARG A 200 2.83 -11.22 -15.26
C ARG A 200 2.80 -12.67 -14.79
N THR A 201 3.94 -13.32 -14.73
CA THR A 201 4.05 -14.69 -14.18
C THR A 201 4.06 -14.69 -12.66
N HIS A 202 4.55 -13.58 -12.07
CA HIS A 202 4.75 -13.49 -10.62
C HIS A 202 3.75 -12.58 -9.91
N SER A 203 2.85 -11.90 -10.63
CA SER A 203 1.83 -11.03 -10.05
C SER A 203 0.61 -10.96 -10.95
N ASN A 204 -0.54 -10.73 -10.33
CA ASN A 204 -1.81 -10.47 -11.03
C ASN A 204 -2.13 -8.97 -11.12
N GLU A 205 -1.28 -8.11 -10.59
CA GLU A 205 -1.38 -6.68 -10.81
C GLU A 205 -0.70 -6.32 -12.13
N GLY A 206 -1.35 -5.50 -12.94
CA GLY A 206 -0.70 -4.85 -14.06
C GLY A 206 -1.30 -5.14 -15.44
N GLU A 207 -2.60 -5.01 -15.61
CA GLU A 207 -3.15 -4.61 -16.91
C GLU A 207 -3.53 -3.14 -16.92
#